data_e6281237b3f04426dc364b51139afafd
#
_entry.id   e6281237b3f04426dc364b51139afafd
#
_cell.length_a   1.000
_cell.length_b   1.000
_cell.length_c   1.000
_cell.angle_alpha   90.00
_cell.angle_beta   90.00
_cell.angle_gamma   90.00
#
_symmetry.space_group_name_H-M   'P 1'
#
loop_
_entity.id
_entity.type
_entity.pdbx_description
1 polymer ?
#
loop_
_entity_poly.entity_id
_entity_poly.type
_entity_poly.pdbx_seq_one_letter_code
_entity_poly.pdbx_strand_id
1 'polypeptide(L)'
;MMNDYGYFASIQENFKKVNDTQGENIKAAAQLMANAIGEDRLIHVYGGGGHTTLCMGEMFFRAGGLSCINPIMETGLSVFNQALKYLELERTVNYGSAIMKYYDLQ
;
A
#
# COMPACT_ATOMS: atom_id res chain seq x y z
N MET A 1 24.21 23.24 17.28
CA MET A 1 22.88 22.86 17.82
C MET A 1 21.97 22.63 16.64
N MET A 2 21.57 21.38 16.38
CA MET A 2 20.48 21.13 15.46
C MET A 2 19.21 21.71 16.10
N ASN A 3 18.57 22.67 15.44
CA ASN A 3 17.25 23.13 15.85
C ASN A 3 16.28 21.97 15.66
N ASP A 4 15.91 21.32 16.75
CA ASP A 4 14.83 20.36 16.76
C ASP A 4 13.51 21.15 16.68
N TYR A 5 12.94 21.23 15.48
CA TYR A 5 11.64 21.87 15.25
C TYR A 5 10.47 21.00 15.75
N GLY A 6 10.71 20.05 16.64
CA GLY A 6 9.69 19.12 17.14
C GLY A 6 9.33 17.99 16.16
N TYR A 7 9.90 17.98 14.96
CA TYR A 7 9.58 16.99 13.93
C TYR A 7 9.97 15.58 14.37
N PHE A 8 11.19 15.40 14.86
CA PHE A 8 11.65 14.08 15.32
C PHE A 8 10.87 13.59 16.54
N ALA A 9 10.57 14.49 17.48
CA ALA A 9 9.74 14.15 18.62
C ALA A 9 8.33 13.69 18.20
N SER A 10 7.72 14.40 17.26
CA SER A 10 6.41 14.03 16.70
C SER A 10 6.45 12.69 15.98
N ILE A 11 7.50 12.38 15.23
CA ILE A 11 7.66 11.06 14.59
C ILE A 11 7.79 9.95 15.64
N GLN A 12 8.61 10.15 16.66
CA GLN A 12 8.80 9.18 17.74
C GLN A 12 7.49 8.92 18.48
N GLU A 13 6.71 9.95 18.78
CA GLU A 13 5.39 9.83 19.40
C GLU A 13 4.42 9.01 18.50
N ASN A 14 4.40 9.27 17.20
CA ASN A 14 3.58 8.52 16.27
C ASN A 14 4.00 7.04 16.19
N PHE A 15 5.30 6.74 16.13
CA PHE A 15 5.77 5.36 16.19
C PHE A 15 5.38 4.67 17.49
N LYS A 16 5.53 5.36 18.62
CA LYS A 16 5.08 4.84 19.92
C LYS A 16 3.59 4.54 19.91
N LYS A 17 2.77 5.46 19.40
CA LYS A 17 1.32 5.29 19.29
C LYS A 17 0.96 4.07 18.45
N VAL A 18 1.59 3.90 17.29
CA VAL A 18 1.37 2.72 16.44
C VAL A 18 1.75 1.44 17.19
N ASN A 19 2.93 1.40 17.81
CA ASN A 19 3.38 0.25 18.58
C ASN A 19 2.42 -0.11 19.71
N ASP A 20 1.94 0.88 20.45
CA ASP A 20 1.10 0.66 21.63
C ASP A 20 -0.35 0.29 21.26
N THR A 21 -0.83 0.70 20.08
CA THR A 21 -2.26 0.55 19.72
C THR A 21 -2.54 -0.42 18.58
N GLN A 22 -1.55 -0.76 17.72
CA GLN A 22 -1.78 -1.53 16.50
C GLN A 22 -1.22 -2.95 16.52
N GLY A 23 -0.60 -3.39 17.61
CA GLY A 23 0.05 -4.69 17.69
C GLY A 23 -0.85 -5.86 17.30
N GLU A 24 -2.08 -5.92 17.79
CA GLU A 24 -3.04 -6.98 17.48
C GLU A 24 -3.54 -6.89 16.02
N ASN A 25 -3.75 -5.69 15.50
CA ASN A 25 -4.15 -5.49 14.10
C ASN A 25 -3.03 -5.94 13.14
N ILE A 26 -1.78 -5.64 13.47
CA ILE A 26 -0.62 -6.06 12.69
C ILE A 26 -0.49 -7.59 12.70
N LYS A 27 -0.65 -8.23 13.86
CA LYS A 27 -0.65 -9.70 13.96
C LYS A 27 -1.78 -10.34 13.15
N ALA A 28 -2.99 -9.78 13.23
CA ALA A 28 -4.13 -10.28 12.47
C ALA A 28 -3.88 -10.18 10.96
N ALA A 29 -3.36 -9.06 10.47
CA ALA A 29 -2.98 -8.90 9.07
C ALA A 29 -1.89 -9.90 8.66
N ALA A 30 -0.84 -10.04 9.47
CA ALA A 30 0.24 -11.00 9.20
C ALA A 30 -0.28 -12.44 9.15
N GLN A 31 -1.23 -12.82 10.02
CA GLN A 31 -1.84 -14.15 10.00
C GLN A 31 -2.64 -14.41 8.73
N LEU A 32 -3.42 -13.41 8.26
CA LEU A 32 -4.14 -13.51 6.99
C LEU A 32 -3.19 -13.73 5.80
N MET A 33 -2.09 -12.97 5.77
CA MET A 33 -1.07 -13.14 4.73
C MET A 33 -0.40 -14.52 4.81
N ALA A 34 -0.05 -14.97 6.01
CA ALA A 34 0.55 -16.30 6.21
C ALA A 34 -0.38 -17.43 5.77
N ASN A 35 -1.68 -17.32 6.03
CA ASN A 35 -2.66 -18.29 5.58
C ASN A 35 -2.77 -18.32 4.05
N ALA A 36 -2.81 -17.16 3.40
CA ALA A 36 -2.83 -17.07 1.94
C ALA A 36 -1.58 -17.73 1.32
N ILE A 37 -0.40 -17.50 1.90
CA ILE A 37 0.85 -18.11 1.47
C ILE A 37 0.80 -19.65 1.66
N GLY A 38 0.29 -20.11 2.79
CA GLY A 38 0.17 -21.54 3.09
C GLY A 38 -0.82 -22.27 2.17
N GLU A 39 -1.75 -21.55 1.59
CA GLU A 39 -2.73 -22.05 0.61
C GLU A 39 -2.31 -21.82 -0.85
N ASP A 40 -1.07 -21.42 -1.09
CA ASP A 40 -0.50 -21.11 -2.41
C ASP A 40 -1.32 -20.02 -3.17
N ARG A 41 -1.82 -19.04 -2.42
CA ARG A 41 -2.58 -17.91 -2.98
C ARG A 41 -1.74 -16.64 -3.08
N LEU A 42 -2.09 -15.77 -4.02
CA LEU A 42 -1.50 -14.46 -4.17
C LEU A 42 -2.03 -13.47 -3.12
N ILE A 43 -1.18 -12.53 -2.75
CA ILE A 43 -1.56 -11.36 -1.94
C ILE A 43 -1.66 -10.18 -2.88
N HIS A 44 -2.87 -9.70 -3.11
CA HIS A 44 -3.12 -8.56 -3.98
C HIS A 44 -2.88 -7.26 -3.23
N VAL A 45 -2.10 -6.36 -3.83
CA VAL A 45 -1.79 -5.05 -3.26
C VAL A 45 -2.27 -3.97 -4.22
N TYR A 46 -3.07 -3.06 -3.70
CA TYR A 46 -3.64 -1.95 -4.45
C TYR A 46 -3.46 -0.62 -3.72
N GLY A 47 -3.06 0.40 -4.44
CA GLY A 47 -3.01 1.78 -3.96
C GLY A 47 -3.87 2.67 -4.84
N GLY A 48 -4.96 3.20 -4.28
CA GLY A 48 -5.97 3.99 -5.00
C GLY A 48 -5.57 5.43 -5.31
N GLY A 49 -4.36 5.85 -5.03
CA GLY A 49 -3.88 7.20 -5.31
C GLY A 49 -2.45 7.19 -5.84
N GLY A 50 -2.06 8.28 -6.51
CA GLY A 50 -0.79 8.35 -7.21
C GLY A 50 0.45 8.06 -6.33
N HIS A 51 0.46 8.51 -5.08
CA HIS A 51 1.56 8.26 -4.15
C HIS A 51 1.46 6.90 -3.46
N THR A 52 0.25 6.36 -3.26
CA THR A 52 0.07 5.02 -2.68
C THR A 52 0.49 3.90 -3.64
N THR A 53 0.55 4.16 -4.95
CA THR A 53 1.10 3.22 -5.92
C THR A 53 2.59 2.95 -5.71
N LEU A 54 3.32 3.88 -5.09
CA LEU A 54 4.74 3.70 -4.74
C LEU A 54 4.93 2.59 -3.70
N CYS A 55 4.02 2.51 -2.73
CA CYS A 55 4.06 1.45 -1.71
C CYS A 55 3.89 0.05 -2.34
N MET A 56 3.06 -0.08 -3.39
CA MET A 56 2.93 -1.34 -4.12
C MET A 56 4.25 -1.73 -4.80
N GLY A 57 4.94 -0.77 -5.42
CA GLY A 57 6.25 -0.99 -6.03
C GLY A 57 7.30 -1.42 -5.01
N GLU A 58 7.21 -0.94 -3.77
CA GLU A 58 8.12 -1.35 -2.70
C GLU A 58 7.82 -2.76 -2.15
N MET A 59 6.61 -3.26 -2.27
CA MET A 59 6.27 -4.64 -1.88
C MET A 59 6.54 -5.65 -2.99
N PHE A 60 6.51 -5.22 -4.26
CA PHE A 60 6.66 -6.07 -5.42
C PHE A 60 8.10 -6.10 -5.95
N PHE A 61 8.58 -7.29 -6.29
CA PHE A 61 9.85 -7.52 -6.95
C PHE A 61 11.07 -6.90 -6.21
N ARG A 62 11.11 -7.06 -4.89
CA ARG A 62 12.20 -6.59 -4.05
C ARG A 62 13.05 -7.75 -3.56
N ALA A 63 14.37 -7.56 -3.48
CA ALA A 63 15.26 -8.51 -2.84
C ALA A 63 14.82 -8.75 -1.38
N GLY A 64 14.57 -10.02 -1.01
CA GLY A 64 14.03 -10.39 0.28
C GLY A 64 12.53 -10.14 0.48
N GLY A 65 11.81 -9.70 -0.56
CA GLY A 65 10.36 -9.57 -0.54
C GLY A 65 9.63 -10.90 -0.70
N LEU A 66 8.31 -10.86 -0.53
CA LEU A 66 7.43 -12.02 -0.73
C LEU A 66 7.15 -12.22 -2.22
N SER A 67 7.40 -13.42 -2.74
CA SER A 67 7.18 -13.75 -4.16
C SER A 67 5.69 -13.82 -4.56
N CYS A 68 4.80 -13.97 -3.58
CA CYS A 68 3.36 -14.09 -3.79
C CYS A 68 2.63 -12.71 -3.87
N ILE A 69 3.34 -11.60 -3.90
CA ILE A 69 2.75 -10.27 -4.06
C ILE A 69 2.31 -10.07 -5.51
N ASN A 70 1.04 -9.76 -5.71
CA ASN A 70 0.47 -9.35 -6.98
C ASN A 70 0.03 -7.88 -6.92
N PRO A 71 0.81 -6.94 -7.47
CA PRO A 71 0.44 -5.54 -7.47
C PRO A 71 -0.60 -5.26 -8.55
N ILE A 72 -1.68 -4.58 -8.18
CA ILE A 72 -2.68 -4.08 -9.11
C ILE A 72 -2.22 -2.69 -9.57
N MET A 73 -1.40 -2.65 -10.63
CA MET A 73 -0.79 -1.42 -11.13
C MET A 73 -1.64 -0.79 -12.23
N GLU A 74 -2.51 0.13 -11.82
CA GLU A 74 -3.30 0.93 -12.75
C GLU A 74 -2.48 2.14 -13.23
N THR A 75 -2.12 2.14 -14.50
CA THR A 75 -1.27 3.20 -15.10
C THR A 75 -1.89 4.58 -15.05
N GLY A 76 -3.22 4.67 -15.06
CA GLY A 76 -3.94 5.93 -14.91
C GLY A 76 -3.71 6.62 -13.57
N LEU A 77 -3.44 5.85 -12.52
CA LEU A 77 -3.19 6.33 -11.16
C LEU A 77 -1.72 6.61 -10.87
N SER A 78 -0.83 6.46 -11.85
CA SER A 78 0.60 6.75 -11.66
C SER A 78 0.89 8.24 -11.76
N VAL A 79 1.56 8.79 -10.73
CA VAL A 79 2.04 10.19 -10.74
C VAL A 79 3.03 10.46 -11.85
N PHE A 80 3.77 9.43 -12.29
CA PHE A 80 4.79 9.55 -13.32
C PHE A 80 4.22 9.62 -14.73
N ASN A 81 2.97 9.20 -14.90
CA ASN A 81 2.33 9.24 -16.21
C ASN A 81 1.79 10.64 -16.55
N GLN A 82 1.05 11.26 -15.63
CA GLN A 82 0.61 12.66 -15.75
C GLN A 82 -0.06 13.08 -14.42
N ALA A 83 0.58 13.98 -13.68
CA ALA A 83 0.16 14.34 -12.33
C ALA A 83 -1.26 14.88 -12.22
N LEU A 84 -1.68 15.75 -13.13
CA LEU A 84 -3.05 16.31 -13.13
C LEU A 84 -4.10 15.26 -13.52
N LYS A 85 -3.76 14.36 -14.43
CA LYS A 85 -4.65 13.28 -14.86
C LYS A 85 -4.95 12.30 -13.72
N TYR A 86 -3.94 11.88 -12.96
CA TYR A 86 -4.20 10.95 -11.87
C TYR A 86 -5.07 11.56 -10.76
N LEU A 87 -4.94 12.88 -10.49
CA LEU A 87 -5.81 13.59 -9.54
C LEU A 87 -7.29 13.54 -9.92
N GLU A 88 -7.59 13.61 -11.20
CA GLU A 88 -8.95 13.46 -11.70
C GLU A 88 -9.43 12.01 -11.58
N LEU A 89 -8.59 11.05 -11.98
CA LEU A 89 -8.94 9.64 -11.97
C LEU A 89 -9.13 9.09 -10.55
N GLU A 90 -8.28 9.46 -9.59
CA GLU A 90 -8.44 8.99 -8.20
C GLU A 90 -9.71 9.50 -7.52
N ARG A 91 -10.28 10.62 -8.03
CA ARG A 91 -11.52 11.23 -7.55
C ARG A 91 -12.75 10.81 -8.35
N THR A 92 -12.55 10.08 -9.44
CA THR A 92 -13.66 9.61 -10.28
C THR A 92 -14.43 8.51 -9.56
N VAL A 93 -15.74 8.78 -9.39
CA VAL A 93 -16.65 7.81 -8.73
C VAL A 93 -16.66 6.49 -9.51
N ASN A 94 -16.58 5.38 -8.78
CA ASN A 94 -16.56 4.01 -9.32
C ASN A 94 -15.31 3.64 -10.13
N TYR A 95 -14.29 4.47 -10.22
CA TYR A 95 -13.06 4.13 -10.95
C TYR A 95 -12.38 2.89 -10.34
N GLY A 96 -12.25 2.82 -9.02
CA GLY A 96 -11.72 1.64 -8.33
C GLY A 96 -12.51 0.36 -8.59
N SER A 97 -13.85 0.45 -8.62
CA SER A 97 -14.72 -0.68 -8.96
C SER A 97 -14.52 -1.15 -10.41
N ALA A 98 -14.32 -0.20 -11.33
CA ALA A 98 -14.03 -0.52 -12.73
C ALA A 98 -12.69 -1.25 -12.88
N ILE A 99 -11.66 -0.82 -12.14
CA ILE A 99 -10.36 -1.50 -12.10
C ILE A 99 -10.54 -2.94 -11.60
N MET A 100 -11.14 -3.12 -10.41
CA MET A 100 -11.28 -4.44 -9.78
C MET A 100 -12.08 -5.43 -10.64
N LYS A 101 -13.03 -4.95 -11.43
CA LYS A 101 -13.81 -5.78 -12.34
C LYS A 101 -12.98 -6.49 -13.42
N TYR A 102 -11.86 -5.90 -13.81
CA TYR A 102 -11.00 -6.42 -14.90
C TYR A 102 -9.75 -7.14 -14.39
N TYR A 103 -9.50 -7.11 -13.09
CA TYR A 103 -8.46 -7.93 -12.49
C TYR A 103 -9.07 -9.23 -11.96
N ASP A 104 -8.50 -10.36 -12.40
CA ASP A 104 -8.89 -11.69 -11.89
C ASP A 104 -8.25 -11.90 -10.51
N LEU A 105 -9.01 -11.56 -9.48
CA LEU A 105 -8.58 -11.68 -8.08
C LEU A 105 -9.00 -13.05 -7.54
N GLN A 106 -8.16 -14.06 -7.76
CA GLN A 106 -8.34 -15.42 -7.24
C GLN A 106 -7.77 -15.60 -5.84
#